data_b2265528149a1ce7be7b1dcd9fad44b0
#
_entry.id   b2265528149a1ce7be7b1dcd9fad44b0
#
_cell.length_a   1.000
_cell.length_b   1.000
_cell.length_c   1.000
_cell.angle_alpha   90.00
_cell.angle_beta   90.00
_cell.angle_gamma   90.00
#
_symmetry.space_group_name_H-M   'P 1'
#
loop_
_entity.id
_entity.type
_entity.pdbx_description
1 polymer ?
#
loop_
_entity_poly.entity_id
_entity_poly.type
_entity_poly.pdbx_seq_one_letter_code
_entity_poly.pdbx_strand_id
1 'polypeptide(L)'
;MSYEIPNTSSEKPETRNSKLGAKIIGITGGIGSGKSTVSKFIEELGFPVYDSDFWAKELVNVDENLKSRIIELLGEESYDENGKYNRKFVAENVFENQELLLKLNQIIHPAVKIHFENWVNAQNAEFVFKETALLFELKLNESCYQSVLVTADENIRIKRVMDRDSRTYREVKEIIDKQMPEVDKVELADFVIQNNTDLETLKEFTHQVIDELQRMDL
;
A
#
# COMPACT_ATOMS: atom_id res chain seq x y z
N MET A 1 2.69 -26.18 3.12
CA MET A 1 2.33 -25.06 2.23
C MET A 1 3.32 -23.98 2.51
N SER A 2 4.03 -23.54 1.52
CA SER A 2 5.24 -22.75 1.61
C SER A 2 4.94 -21.31 1.27
N TYR A 3 5.66 -20.36 1.88
CA TYR A 3 5.86 -19.10 1.21
C TYR A 3 6.77 -19.40 -0.01
N GLU A 4 6.48 -18.78 -1.13
CA GLU A 4 7.29 -18.95 -2.33
C GLU A 4 8.24 -17.77 -2.45
N ILE A 5 9.55 -18.04 -2.62
CA ILE A 5 10.49 -17.06 -3.13
C ILE A 5 10.43 -17.25 -4.65
N PRO A 6 9.83 -16.34 -5.43
CA PRO A 6 9.88 -16.39 -6.87
C PRO A 6 11.34 -16.29 -7.30
N ASN A 7 11.71 -17.06 -8.30
CA ASN A 7 13.06 -17.27 -8.79
C ASN A 7 13.81 -15.93 -9.09
N THR A 8 14.72 -15.55 -8.22
CA THR A 8 15.50 -14.30 -8.32
C THR A 8 16.66 -14.45 -9.30
N SER A 9 16.39 -14.65 -10.58
CA SER A 9 17.43 -14.70 -11.63
C SER A 9 17.53 -13.42 -12.48
N SER A 10 17.10 -12.29 -11.96
CA SER A 10 17.45 -10.97 -12.52
C SER A 10 18.33 -10.23 -11.53
N GLU A 11 19.61 -10.03 -11.88
CA GLU A 11 20.49 -9.10 -11.16
C GLU A 11 19.79 -7.75 -11.05
N LYS A 12 19.28 -7.44 -9.84
CA LYS A 12 18.72 -6.12 -9.58
C LYS A 12 19.87 -5.13 -9.49
N PRO A 13 19.80 -3.97 -10.16
CA PRO A 13 20.88 -2.99 -10.11
C PRO A 13 21.16 -2.58 -8.64
N GLU A 14 22.44 -2.51 -8.28
CA GLU A 14 22.95 -2.08 -6.96
C GLU A 14 22.43 -0.72 -6.48
N THR A 15 21.71 0.00 -7.33
CA THR A 15 21.20 1.37 -7.10
C THR A 15 19.88 1.42 -6.33
N ARG A 16 19.31 0.29 -5.85
CA ARG A 16 18.10 0.27 -5.01
C ARG A 16 18.33 0.66 -3.54
N ASN A 17 19.54 1.07 -3.18
CA ASN A 17 19.79 1.72 -1.89
C ASN A 17 19.15 3.10 -1.91
N SER A 18 18.15 3.30 -1.06
CA SER A 18 17.51 4.59 -0.94
C SER A 18 18.53 5.67 -0.58
N LYS A 19 18.45 6.82 -1.21
CA LYS A 19 19.15 8.05 -0.78
C LYS A 19 18.81 8.46 0.66
N LEU A 20 17.91 7.72 1.29
CA LEU A 20 17.26 7.98 2.58
C LEU A 20 17.89 7.20 3.75
N GLY A 21 18.99 6.49 3.55
CA GLY A 21 19.73 5.81 4.63
C GLY A 21 19.11 4.51 5.17
N ALA A 22 17.83 4.25 4.93
CA ALA A 22 17.13 3.01 5.27
C ALA A 22 16.71 2.23 4.01
N LYS A 23 16.69 0.90 4.07
CA LYS A 23 16.17 0.03 3.02
C LYS A 23 14.66 -0.01 3.07
N ILE A 24 14.01 0.41 2.00
CA ILE A 24 12.55 0.46 1.91
C ILE A 24 12.02 -0.89 1.41
N ILE A 25 11.18 -1.54 2.19
CA ILE A 25 10.45 -2.76 1.80
C ILE A 25 9.02 -2.38 1.47
N GLY A 26 8.60 -2.61 0.23
CA GLY A 26 7.21 -2.36 -0.19
C GLY A 26 6.30 -3.52 0.22
N ILE A 27 5.19 -3.23 0.91
CA ILE A 27 4.14 -4.22 1.21
C ILE A 27 2.93 -3.89 0.36
N THR A 28 2.45 -4.87 -0.40
CA THR A 28 1.26 -4.71 -1.23
C THR A 28 0.35 -5.95 -1.18
N GLY A 29 -0.79 -5.85 -1.83
CA GLY A 29 -1.78 -6.93 -1.97
C GLY A 29 -3.17 -6.38 -2.24
N GLY A 30 -4.01 -7.19 -2.88
CA GLY A 30 -5.37 -6.84 -3.21
C GLY A 30 -6.26 -6.58 -1.98
N ILE A 31 -7.41 -5.98 -2.21
CA ILE A 31 -8.41 -5.79 -1.15
C ILE A 31 -8.74 -7.14 -0.49
N GLY A 32 -8.77 -7.18 0.84
CA GLY A 32 -9.09 -8.39 1.62
C GLY A 32 -7.94 -9.41 1.74
N SER A 33 -6.75 -9.14 1.20
CA SER A 33 -5.59 -10.04 1.28
C SER A 33 -5.00 -10.17 2.69
N GLY A 34 -5.13 -9.14 3.55
CA GLY A 34 -4.58 -9.13 4.91
C GLY A 34 -3.30 -8.31 5.08
N LYS A 35 -2.99 -7.40 4.14
CA LYS A 35 -1.82 -6.48 4.25
C LYS A 35 -1.67 -5.84 5.62
N SER A 36 -2.73 -5.19 6.10
CA SER A 36 -2.69 -4.46 7.39
C SER A 36 -2.49 -5.38 8.60
N THR A 37 -2.78 -6.67 8.47
CA THR A 37 -2.46 -7.66 9.51
C THR A 37 -0.97 -8.00 9.48
N VAL A 38 -0.41 -8.20 8.28
CA VAL A 38 1.04 -8.40 8.10
C VAL A 38 1.82 -7.17 8.59
N SER A 39 1.36 -5.96 8.23
CA SER A 39 1.94 -4.69 8.71
C SER A 39 1.99 -4.61 10.23
N LYS A 40 0.92 -5.01 10.92
CA LYS A 40 0.90 -5.07 12.40
C LYS A 40 1.90 -6.06 12.97
N PHE A 41 2.04 -7.25 12.38
CA PHE A 41 3.05 -8.22 12.82
C PHE A 41 4.48 -7.68 12.64
N ILE A 42 4.73 -6.94 11.57
CA ILE A 42 6.02 -6.28 11.33
C ILE A 42 6.28 -5.19 12.38
N GLU A 43 5.26 -4.39 12.74
CA GLU A 43 5.34 -3.41 13.83
C GLU A 43 5.60 -4.07 15.19
N GLU A 44 4.95 -5.22 15.48
CA GLU A 44 5.20 -6.02 16.69
C GLU A 44 6.65 -6.53 16.79
N LEU A 45 7.31 -6.74 15.63
CA LEU A 45 8.74 -7.08 15.57
C LEU A 45 9.67 -5.87 15.72
N GLY A 46 9.12 -4.65 15.86
CA GLY A 46 9.87 -3.42 16.09
C GLY A 46 10.30 -2.68 14.82
N PHE A 47 9.80 -3.06 13.66
CA PHE A 47 10.10 -2.35 12.40
C PHE A 47 9.11 -1.23 12.13
N PRO A 48 9.57 -0.05 11.68
CA PRO A 48 8.70 1.05 11.30
C PRO A 48 7.88 0.71 10.03
N VAL A 49 6.56 0.93 10.09
CA VAL A 49 5.65 0.75 8.94
C VAL A 49 4.97 2.06 8.61
N TYR A 50 4.97 2.43 7.34
CA TYR A 50 4.27 3.58 6.79
C TYR A 50 3.07 3.13 5.96
N ASP A 51 1.86 3.39 6.44
CA ASP A 51 0.62 3.14 5.70
C ASP A 51 0.32 4.32 4.76
N SER A 52 0.60 4.14 3.46
CA SER A 52 0.39 5.18 2.45
C SER A 52 -1.09 5.51 2.23
N ASP A 53 -1.98 4.53 2.39
CA ASP A 53 -3.42 4.71 2.20
C ASP A 53 -4.02 5.49 3.38
N PHE A 54 -3.52 5.27 4.59
CA PHE A 54 -3.85 6.07 5.77
C PHE A 54 -3.37 7.52 5.61
N TRP A 55 -2.10 7.72 5.30
CA TRP A 55 -1.53 9.07 5.19
C TRP A 55 -2.12 9.87 4.02
N ALA A 56 -2.49 9.23 2.90
CA ALA A 56 -3.22 9.91 1.84
C ALA A 56 -4.56 10.49 2.34
N LYS A 57 -5.24 9.79 3.27
CA LYS A 57 -6.51 10.26 3.85
C LYS A 57 -6.33 11.32 4.92
N GLU A 58 -5.20 11.30 5.64
CA GLU A 58 -4.90 12.31 6.67
C GLU A 58 -4.38 13.61 6.05
N LEU A 59 -3.45 13.52 5.09
CA LEU A 59 -2.83 14.70 4.49
C LEU A 59 -3.83 15.63 3.81
N VAL A 60 -4.88 15.11 3.19
CA VAL A 60 -5.95 15.96 2.61
C VAL A 60 -6.69 16.78 3.65
N ASN A 61 -6.57 16.45 4.95
CA ASN A 61 -7.19 17.20 6.03
C ASN A 61 -6.21 18.14 6.77
N VAL A 62 -4.90 17.83 6.76
CA VAL A 62 -3.93 18.53 7.63
C VAL A 62 -2.90 19.35 6.84
N ASP A 63 -2.71 19.10 5.54
CA ASP A 63 -1.78 19.83 4.69
C ASP A 63 -2.52 20.97 3.97
N GLU A 64 -2.31 22.21 4.42
CA GLU A 64 -3.00 23.40 3.89
C GLU A 64 -2.67 23.68 2.41
N ASN A 65 -1.46 23.33 1.95
CA ASN A 65 -1.08 23.47 0.54
C ASN A 65 -1.86 22.45 -0.31
N LEU A 66 -1.91 21.20 0.15
CA LEU A 66 -2.68 20.15 -0.51
C LEU A 66 -4.17 20.51 -0.58
N LYS A 67 -4.73 21.00 0.52
CA LYS A 67 -6.11 21.49 0.61
C LYS A 67 -6.40 22.59 -0.41
N SER A 68 -5.56 23.62 -0.47
CA SER A 68 -5.73 24.73 -1.43
C SER A 68 -5.75 24.25 -2.87
N ARG A 69 -4.86 23.30 -3.24
CA ARG A 69 -4.80 22.73 -4.59
C ARG A 69 -6.01 21.85 -4.92
N ILE A 70 -6.56 21.15 -3.93
CA ILE A 70 -7.79 20.35 -4.11
C ILE A 70 -8.99 21.28 -4.31
N ILE A 71 -9.09 22.37 -3.55
CA ILE A 71 -10.14 23.37 -3.73
C ILE A 71 -10.04 24.05 -5.11
N GLU A 72 -8.84 24.38 -5.56
CA GLU A 72 -8.63 24.91 -6.91
C GLU A 72 -9.09 23.95 -8.01
N LEU A 73 -8.91 22.65 -7.81
CA LEU A 73 -9.31 21.61 -8.77
C LEU A 73 -10.80 21.29 -8.75
N LEU A 74 -11.41 21.19 -7.56
CA LEU A 74 -12.74 20.60 -7.35
C LEU A 74 -13.78 21.59 -6.79
N GLY A 75 -13.37 22.79 -6.36
CA GLY A 75 -14.24 23.77 -5.71
C GLY A 75 -14.27 23.64 -4.17
N GLU A 76 -14.86 24.66 -3.55
CA GLU A 76 -14.95 24.79 -2.06
C GLU A 76 -15.72 23.63 -1.42
N GLU A 77 -16.70 23.04 -2.12
CA GLU A 77 -17.51 21.91 -1.64
C GLU A 77 -16.70 20.63 -1.43
N SER A 78 -15.43 20.59 -1.91
CA SER A 78 -14.48 19.51 -1.61
C SER A 78 -14.11 19.42 -0.13
N TYR A 79 -14.46 20.44 0.65
CA TYR A 79 -14.37 20.48 2.11
C TYR A 79 -15.70 20.91 2.72
N ASP A 80 -16.01 20.41 3.90
CA ASP A 80 -17.19 20.81 4.66
C ASP A 80 -16.98 22.13 5.42
N GLU A 81 -18.03 22.62 6.09
CA GLU A 81 -18.01 23.85 6.90
C GLU A 81 -16.98 23.85 8.04
N ASN A 82 -16.54 22.67 8.48
CA ASN A 82 -15.50 22.49 9.49
C ASN A 82 -14.10 22.36 8.85
N GLY A 83 -13.98 22.54 7.55
CA GLY A 83 -12.73 22.39 6.79
C GLY A 83 -12.24 20.96 6.63
N LYS A 84 -13.13 19.97 6.84
CA LYS A 84 -12.81 18.55 6.68
C LYS A 84 -13.11 18.08 5.24
N TYR A 85 -12.22 17.25 4.70
CA TYR A 85 -12.34 16.71 3.34
C TYR A 85 -13.65 15.97 3.10
N ASN A 86 -14.46 16.45 2.16
CA ASN A 86 -15.76 15.93 1.80
C ASN A 86 -15.63 14.75 0.81
N ARG A 87 -15.33 13.56 1.38
CA ARG A 87 -15.10 12.34 0.58
C ARG A 87 -16.26 11.99 -0.34
N LYS A 88 -17.50 12.26 0.10
CA LYS A 88 -18.69 11.94 -0.69
C LYS A 88 -18.74 12.81 -1.92
N PHE A 89 -18.67 14.13 -1.76
CA PHE A 89 -18.65 15.09 -2.86
C PHE A 89 -17.55 14.78 -3.87
N VAL A 90 -16.33 14.58 -3.36
CA VAL A 90 -15.18 14.29 -4.23
C VAL A 90 -15.36 12.97 -4.98
N ALA A 91 -15.81 11.90 -4.30
CA ALA A 91 -16.06 10.61 -4.95
C ALA A 91 -17.10 10.72 -6.06
N GLU A 92 -18.22 11.43 -5.84
CA GLU A 92 -19.26 11.65 -6.83
C GLU A 92 -18.71 12.41 -8.06
N ASN A 93 -17.84 13.40 -7.87
CA ASN A 93 -17.27 14.19 -8.96
C ASN A 93 -16.21 13.44 -9.80
N VAL A 94 -15.42 12.59 -9.17
CA VAL A 94 -14.34 11.86 -9.85
C VAL A 94 -14.75 10.48 -10.37
N PHE A 95 -15.89 9.93 -9.91
CA PHE A 95 -16.31 8.56 -10.20
C PHE A 95 -16.48 8.29 -11.70
N GLU A 96 -17.08 9.23 -12.43
CA GLU A 96 -17.31 9.12 -13.87
C GLU A 96 -16.30 9.94 -14.70
N ASN A 97 -15.38 10.67 -14.04
CA ASN A 97 -14.42 11.55 -14.69
C ASN A 97 -12.98 11.09 -14.43
N GLN A 98 -12.49 10.19 -15.29
CA GLN A 98 -11.12 9.66 -15.17
C GLN A 98 -10.03 10.75 -15.26
N GLU A 99 -10.24 11.80 -16.07
CA GLU A 99 -9.30 12.90 -16.17
C GLU A 99 -9.18 13.68 -14.85
N LEU A 100 -10.33 13.94 -14.21
CA LEU A 100 -10.38 14.62 -12.94
C LEU A 100 -9.75 13.78 -11.82
N LEU A 101 -10.00 12.46 -11.82
CA LEU A 101 -9.36 11.52 -10.91
C LEU A 101 -7.84 11.51 -11.09
N LEU A 102 -7.35 11.52 -12.33
CA LEU A 102 -5.91 11.61 -12.60
C LEU A 102 -5.30 12.91 -12.08
N LYS A 103 -5.96 14.05 -12.30
CA LYS A 103 -5.51 15.36 -11.78
C LYS A 103 -5.48 15.38 -10.24
N LEU A 104 -6.51 14.83 -9.59
CA LEU A 104 -6.55 14.71 -8.13
C LEU A 104 -5.39 13.84 -7.61
N ASN A 105 -5.14 12.70 -8.23
CA ASN A 105 -4.03 11.83 -7.89
C ASN A 105 -2.65 12.51 -8.10
N GLN A 106 -2.50 13.33 -9.14
CA GLN A 106 -1.29 14.13 -9.39
C GLN A 106 -1.05 15.22 -8.32
N ILE A 107 -2.08 15.58 -7.57
CA ILE A 107 -1.99 16.49 -6.43
C ILE A 107 -1.65 15.72 -5.15
N ILE A 108 -2.33 14.60 -4.88
CA ILE A 108 -2.22 13.84 -3.64
C ILE A 108 -0.92 13.02 -3.57
N HIS A 109 -0.57 12.28 -4.64
CA HIS A 109 0.58 11.37 -4.61
C HIS A 109 1.92 12.05 -4.30
N PRO A 110 2.24 13.23 -4.86
CA PRO A 110 3.47 13.95 -4.48
C PRO A 110 3.51 14.36 -3.01
N ALA A 111 2.37 14.78 -2.44
CA ALA A 111 2.31 15.13 -1.02
C ALA A 111 2.58 13.91 -0.12
N VAL A 112 1.97 12.78 -0.43
CA VAL A 112 2.24 11.50 0.27
C VAL A 112 3.71 11.09 0.12
N LYS A 113 4.30 11.27 -1.07
CA LYS A 113 5.71 10.95 -1.31
C LYS A 113 6.63 11.81 -0.44
N ILE A 114 6.44 13.12 -0.41
CA ILE A 114 7.24 14.04 0.42
C ILE A 114 7.08 13.69 1.90
N HIS A 115 5.85 13.42 2.35
CA HIS A 115 5.59 13.03 3.73
C HIS A 115 6.31 11.71 4.07
N PHE A 116 6.25 10.72 3.19
CA PHE A 116 6.96 9.46 3.35
C PHE A 116 8.48 9.64 3.43
N GLU A 117 9.08 10.45 2.55
CA GLU A 117 10.51 10.74 2.55
C GLU A 117 10.96 11.40 3.86
N ASN A 118 10.18 12.37 4.36
CA ASN A 118 10.43 12.99 5.66
C ASN A 118 10.30 11.99 6.82
N TRP A 119 9.29 11.13 6.75
CA TRP A 119 9.07 10.08 7.74
C TRP A 119 10.23 9.07 7.76
N VAL A 120 10.71 8.62 6.59
CA VAL A 120 11.88 7.71 6.50
C VAL A 120 13.12 8.36 7.11
N ASN A 121 13.39 9.63 6.80
CA ASN A 121 14.55 10.35 7.33
C ASN A 121 14.52 10.50 8.85
N ALA A 122 13.36 10.42 9.48
CA ALA A 122 13.20 10.46 10.93
C ALA A 122 13.33 9.07 11.60
N GLN A 123 13.41 7.98 10.81
CA GLN A 123 13.57 6.64 11.37
C GLN A 123 15.05 6.34 11.63
N ASN A 124 15.31 5.66 12.74
CA ASN A 124 16.63 5.09 13.02
C ASN A 124 16.54 3.56 12.92
N ALA A 125 16.29 3.08 11.69
CA ALA A 125 16.10 1.66 11.40
C ALA A 125 16.77 1.31 10.07
N GLU A 126 17.33 0.11 9.97
CA GLU A 126 17.93 -0.39 8.74
C GLU A 126 16.87 -0.68 7.68
N PHE A 127 15.75 -1.28 8.09
CA PHE A 127 14.58 -1.53 7.25
C PHE A 127 13.42 -0.65 7.68
N VAL A 128 12.73 -0.07 6.71
CA VAL A 128 11.43 0.56 6.87
C VAL A 128 10.45 -0.05 5.88
N PHE A 129 9.21 -0.23 6.30
CA PHE A 129 8.19 -0.85 5.48
C PHE A 129 7.20 0.20 4.98
N LYS A 130 6.83 0.12 3.70
CA LYS A 130 5.84 0.97 3.07
C LYS A 130 4.66 0.14 2.60
N GLU A 131 3.54 0.21 3.32
CA GLU A 131 2.28 -0.41 2.90
C GLU A 131 1.56 0.47 1.88
N THR A 132 1.15 -0.12 0.77
CA THR A 132 0.26 0.50 -0.23
C THR A 132 -0.43 -0.56 -1.08
N ALA A 133 -1.69 -0.32 -1.44
CA ALA A 133 -2.41 -1.21 -2.37
C ALA A 133 -1.94 -1.07 -3.83
N LEU A 134 -1.24 0.02 -4.16
CA LEU A 134 -0.88 0.42 -5.53
C LEU A 134 0.62 0.33 -5.82
N LEU A 135 1.36 -0.56 -5.13
CA LEU A 135 2.82 -0.65 -5.24
C LEU A 135 3.28 -0.88 -6.69
N PHE A 136 2.67 -1.85 -7.36
CA PHE A 136 3.04 -2.23 -8.72
C PHE A 136 2.35 -1.35 -9.77
N GLU A 137 1.08 -1.00 -9.55
CA GLU A 137 0.29 -0.14 -10.44
C GLU A 137 0.96 1.23 -10.66
N LEU A 138 1.59 1.76 -9.61
CA LEU A 138 2.33 3.04 -9.65
C LEU A 138 3.85 2.86 -9.78
N LYS A 139 4.33 1.64 -10.04
CA LYS A 139 5.76 1.30 -10.17
C LYS A 139 6.61 1.73 -8.96
N LEU A 140 6.02 1.82 -7.79
CA LEU A 140 6.72 2.21 -6.56
C LEU A 140 7.74 1.16 -6.11
N ASN A 141 7.53 -0.11 -6.49
CA ASN A 141 8.47 -1.21 -6.28
C ASN A 141 9.86 -0.94 -6.89
N GLU A 142 9.95 -0.13 -7.95
CA GLU A 142 11.23 0.24 -8.56
C GLU A 142 12.14 1.03 -7.61
N SER A 143 11.55 1.72 -6.62
CA SER A 143 12.26 2.48 -5.58
C SER A 143 12.40 1.71 -4.26
N CYS A 144 11.86 0.50 -4.15
CA CYS A 144 12.00 -0.35 -2.99
C CYS A 144 13.24 -1.25 -3.08
N TYR A 145 13.85 -1.56 -1.95
CA TYR A 145 14.89 -2.58 -1.85
C TYR A 145 14.32 -3.95 -2.20
N GLN A 146 13.19 -4.31 -1.58
CA GLN A 146 12.42 -5.52 -1.88
C GLN A 146 10.93 -5.22 -1.79
N SER A 147 10.11 -6.13 -2.35
CA SER A 147 8.66 -6.08 -2.31
C SER A 147 8.06 -7.35 -1.74
N VAL A 148 7.05 -7.21 -0.89
CA VAL A 148 6.28 -8.30 -0.27
C VAL A 148 4.83 -8.19 -0.72
N LEU A 149 4.36 -9.21 -1.43
CA LEU A 149 2.95 -9.35 -1.80
C LEU A 149 2.24 -10.20 -0.76
N VAL A 150 1.19 -9.66 -0.15
CA VAL A 150 0.24 -10.44 0.65
C VAL A 150 -0.96 -10.80 -0.21
N THR A 151 -1.19 -12.08 -0.42
CA THR A 151 -2.26 -12.59 -1.29
C THR A 151 -3.14 -13.61 -0.56
N ALA A 152 -4.35 -13.82 -1.06
CA ALA A 152 -5.25 -14.89 -0.65
C ALA A 152 -6.21 -15.22 -1.80
N ASP A 153 -6.83 -16.40 -1.74
CA ASP A 153 -7.83 -16.83 -2.70
C ASP A 153 -8.96 -15.78 -2.82
N GLU A 154 -9.40 -15.51 -4.04
CA GLU A 154 -10.37 -14.46 -4.32
C GLU A 154 -11.64 -14.59 -3.46
N ASN A 155 -12.17 -15.80 -3.31
CA ASN A 155 -13.37 -16.04 -2.49
C ASN A 155 -13.15 -15.72 -1.00
N ILE A 156 -11.95 -15.99 -0.49
CA ILE A 156 -11.55 -15.65 0.89
C ILE A 156 -11.48 -14.13 1.04
N ARG A 157 -10.85 -13.43 0.10
CA ARG A 157 -10.76 -11.97 0.08
C ARG A 157 -12.13 -11.32 0.03
N ILE A 158 -13.00 -11.77 -0.87
CA ILE A 158 -14.37 -11.27 -1.00
C ILE A 158 -15.13 -11.43 0.31
N LYS A 159 -15.10 -12.64 0.90
CA LYS A 159 -15.78 -12.89 2.17
C LYS A 159 -15.28 -11.96 3.28
N ARG A 160 -13.96 -11.82 3.44
CA ARG A 160 -13.37 -10.94 4.46
C ARG A 160 -13.83 -9.49 4.31
N VAL A 161 -13.92 -8.99 3.07
CA VAL A 161 -14.35 -7.60 2.80
C VAL A 161 -15.85 -7.44 3.05
N MET A 162 -16.67 -8.39 2.64
CA MET A 162 -18.11 -8.38 2.90
C MET A 162 -18.38 -8.35 4.41
N ASP A 163 -17.70 -9.21 5.18
CA ASP A 163 -17.86 -9.30 6.64
C ASP A 163 -17.39 -8.03 7.38
N ARG A 164 -16.30 -7.41 6.91
CA ARG A 164 -15.71 -6.22 7.54
C ARG A 164 -16.45 -4.93 7.20
N ASP A 165 -16.81 -4.74 5.92
CA ASP A 165 -17.26 -3.45 5.38
C ASP A 165 -18.76 -3.43 5.06
N SER A 166 -19.49 -4.53 5.33
CA SER A 166 -20.91 -4.71 4.99
C SER A 166 -21.22 -4.46 3.51
N ARG A 167 -20.26 -4.75 2.63
CA ARG A 167 -20.40 -4.63 1.17
C ARG A 167 -21.04 -5.86 0.56
N THR A 168 -21.69 -5.68 -0.57
CA THR A 168 -22.19 -6.79 -1.39
C THR A 168 -21.05 -7.46 -2.16
N TYR A 169 -21.25 -8.71 -2.57
CA TYR A 169 -20.33 -9.45 -3.45
C TYR A 169 -19.97 -8.64 -4.71
N ARG A 170 -20.97 -8.02 -5.34
CA ARG A 170 -20.79 -7.24 -6.56
C ARG A 170 -19.86 -6.04 -6.35
N GLU A 171 -20.07 -5.27 -5.29
CA GLU A 171 -19.22 -4.11 -4.96
C GLU A 171 -17.76 -4.50 -4.70
N VAL A 172 -17.55 -5.64 -4.01
CA VAL A 172 -16.19 -6.14 -3.76
C VAL A 172 -15.54 -6.61 -5.05
N LYS A 173 -16.29 -7.32 -5.89
CA LYS A 173 -15.79 -7.80 -7.18
C LYS A 173 -15.41 -6.64 -8.12
N GLU A 174 -16.21 -5.59 -8.17
CA GLU A 174 -15.90 -4.37 -8.94
C GLU A 174 -14.61 -3.70 -8.47
N ILE A 175 -14.27 -3.78 -7.17
CA ILE A 175 -12.99 -3.27 -6.65
C ILE A 175 -11.83 -4.18 -7.07
N ILE A 176 -11.99 -5.50 -6.96
CA ILE A 176 -10.97 -6.46 -7.37
C ILE A 176 -10.65 -6.31 -8.86
N ASP A 177 -11.67 -6.19 -9.70
CA ASP A 177 -11.53 -6.09 -11.15
C ASP A 177 -10.85 -4.77 -11.62
N LYS A 178 -10.82 -3.75 -10.76
CA LYS A 178 -10.07 -2.49 -10.99
C LYS A 178 -8.61 -2.55 -10.55
N GLN A 179 -8.22 -3.56 -9.76
CA GLN A 179 -6.84 -3.75 -9.33
C GLN A 179 -6.07 -4.55 -10.39
N MET A 180 -4.75 -4.43 -10.39
CA MET A 180 -3.88 -5.30 -11.18
C MET A 180 -4.19 -6.77 -10.88
N PRO A 181 -4.25 -7.65 -11.90
CA PRO A 181 -4.47 -9.08 -11.70
C PRO A 181 -3.48 -9.68 -10.70
N GLU A 182 -3.96 -10.59 -9.85
CA GLU A 182 -3.14 -11.17 -8.79
C GLU A 182 -1.94 -11.96 -9.32
N VAL A 183 -2.11 -12.63 -10.47
CA VAL A 183 -1.02 -13.38 -11.15
C VAL A 183 0.11 -12.44 -11.56
N ASP A 184 -0.21 -11.25 -12.08
CA ASP A 184 0.81 -10.26 -12.50
C ASP A 184 1.57 -9.71 -11.28
N LYS A 185 0.88 -9.54 -10.15
CA LYS A 185 1.51 -9.12 -8.88
C LYS A 185 2.47 -10.18 -8.34
N VAL A 186 2.11 -11.46 -8.45
CA VAL A 186 2.97 -12.58 -8.03
C VAL A 186 4.26 -12.59 -8.83
N GLU A 187 4.19 -12.35 -10.15
CA GLU A 187 5.37 -12.28 -11.01
C GLU A 187 6.30 -11.09 -10.70
N LEU A 188 5.75 -10.00 -10.17
CA LEU A 188 6.49 -8.77 -9.86
C LEU A 188 7.08 -8.76 -8.45
N ALA A 189 6.54 -9.57 -7.54
CA ALA A 189 6.90 -9.56 -6.12
C ALA A 189 8.21 -10.33 -5.86
N ASP A 190 9.01 -9.81 -4.93
CA ASP A 190 10.21 -10.51 -4.45
C ASP A 190 9.87 -11.59 -3.43
N PHE A 191 8.84 -11.34 -2.60
CA PHE A 191 8.30 -12.30 -1.63
C PHE A 191 6.78 -12.35 -1.73
N VAL A 192 6.23 -13.54 -1.57
CA VAL A 192 4.77 -13.76 -1.58
C VAL A 192 4.35 -14.46 -0.30
N ILE A 193 3.45 -13.82 0.46
CA ILE A 193 2.82 -14.39 1.65
C ILE A 193 1.39 -14.80 1.29
N GLN A 194 1.12 -16.11 1.29
CA GLN A 194 -0.21 -16.65 1.06
C GLN A 194 -1.03 -16.69 2.35
N ASN A 195 -2.07 -15.88 2.44
CA ASN A 195 -2.95 -15.75 3.60
C ASN A 195 -4.27 -16.51 3.40
N ASN A 196 -4.20 -17.82 3.21
CA ASN A 196 -5.37 -18.68 3.00
C ASN A 196 -5.80 -19.44 4.26
N THR A 197 -5.06 -19.33 5.36
CA THR A 197 -5.25 -20.09 6.58
C THR A 197 -5.58 -19.19 7.77
N ASP A 198 -5.08 -19.51 8.95
CA ASP A 198 -5.29 -18.78 10.20
C ASP A 198 -4.23 -17.68 10.45
N LEU A 199 -4.44 -16.91 11.51
CA LEU A 199 -3.55 -15.81 11.89
C LEU A 199 -2.18 -16.28 12.36
N GLU A 200 -2.08 -17.44 13.00
CA GLU A 200 -0.81 -17.98 13.50
C GLU A 200 0.11 -18.31 12.32
N THR A 201 -0.41 -19.04 11.34
CA THR A 201 0.31 -19.34 10.09
C THR A 201 0.72 -18.06 9.35
N LEU A 202 -0.15 -17.05 9.28
CA LEU A 202 0.19 -15.77 8.67
C LEU A 202 1.34 -15.07 9.42
N LYS A 203 1.33 -15.13 10.75
CA LYS A 203 2.38 -14.58 11.59
C LYS A 203 3.71 -15.30 11.35
N GLU A 204 3.70 -16.63 11.30
CA GLU A 204 4.88 -17.43 10.99
C GLU A 204 5.48 -17.09 9.63
N PHE A 205 4.66 -16.97 8.57
CA PHE A 205 5.14 -16.58 7.25
C PHE A 205 5.70 -15.16 7.24
N THR A 206 5.08 -14.24 7.99
CA THR A 206 5.62 -12.88 8.14
C THR A 206 7.00 -12.90 8.77
N HIS A 207 7.20 -13.66 9.86
CA HIS A 207 8.50 -13.80 10.51
C HIS A 207 9.56 -14.40 9.57
N GLN A 208 9.19 -15.44 8.80
CA GLN A 208 10.12 -16.06 7.84
C GLN A 208 10.58 -15.07 6.76
N VAL A 209 9.69 -14.22 6.24
CA VAL A 209 10.06 -13.17 5.29
C VAL A 209 11.00 -12.14 5.93
N ILE A 210 10.74 -11.72 7.17
CA ILE A 210 11.62 -10.78 7.89
C ILE A 210 13.00 -11.40 8.12
N ASP A 211 13.07 -12.64 8.58
CA ASP A 211 14.34 -13.36 8.79
C ASP A 211 15.15 -13.47 7.49
N GLU A 212 14.48 -13.70 6.36
CA GLU A 212 15.14 -13.79 5.06
C GLU A 212 15.67 -12.43 4.58
N LEU A 213 14.88 -11.36 4.77
CA LEU A 213 15.32 -9.99 4.47
C LEU A 213 16.59 -9.62 5.26
N GLN A 214 16.65 -9.99 6.55
CA GLN A 214 17.82 -9.74 7.40
C GLN A 214 19.03 -10.57 6.98
N ARG A 215 18.83 -11.82 6.49
CA ARG A 215 19.94 -12.66 5.99
C ARG A 215 20.52 -12.19 4.68
N MET A 216 19.73 -11.59 3.81
CA MET A 216 20.21 -11.05 2.54
C MET A 216 21.18 -9.88 2.72
N ASP A 217 21.29 -9.36 3.92
CA ASP A 217 22.08 -8.18 4.29
C ASP A 217 23.37 -8.52 5.04
N LEU A 218 23.60 -9.79 5.33
CA LEU A 218 24.82 -10.33 5.97
C LEU A 218 25.82 -10.79 4.90
#